data_e85bdb50814c2d9d54ca02e7e5f0f502
#
_entry.id   e85bdb50814c2d9d54ca02e7e5f0f502
#
_cell.length_a   1.000
_cell.length_b   1.000
_cell.length_c   1.000
_cell.angle_alpha   90.00
_cell.angle_beta   90.00
_cell.angle_gamma   90.00
#
_symmetry.space_group_name_H-M   'P 1'
#
loop_
_entity.id
_entity.type
_entity.pdbx_description
1 polymer ?
#
loop_
_entity_poly.entity_id
_entity_poly.type
_entity_poly.pdbx_seq_one_letter_code
_entity_poly.pdbx_strand_id
1 'polypeptide(L)' 'MEDIKIIELFFNRDETAIQELSNKYSGYCYKIVWNLLNNHEDVEECLNDTWLAAWEYIPPRRPSVLSEIGRAHV' A
#
# COMPACT_ATOMS: atom_id res chain seq x y z
N MET A 1 -7.65 -4.75 10.49
CA MET A 1 -7.73 -3.34 10.95
C MET A 1 -8.45 -2.52 9.89
N GLU A 2 -9.28 -1.59 10.28
CA GLU A 2 -10.02 -0.74 9.34
C GLU A 2 -9.10 0.28 8.67
N ASP A 3 -9.42 0.66 7.43
CA ASP A 3 -8.61 1.60 6.66
C ASP A 3 -8.36 2.92 7.38
N ILE A 4 -9.39 3.46 8.04
CA ILE A 4 -9.25 4.73 8.74
C ILE A 4 -8.20 4.65 9.86
N LYS A 5 -8.13 3.51 10.54
CA LYS A 5 -7.14 3.30 11.60
C LYS A 5 -5.73 3.18 11.03
N ILE A 6 -5.59 2.51 9.89
CA ILE A 6 -4.30 2.41 9.21
C ILE A 6 -3.84 3.80 8.75
N ILE A 7 -4.75 4.58 8.19
CA ILE A 7 -4.45 5.95 7.77
C ILE A 7 -3.98 6.79 8.97
N GLU A 8 -4.63 6.63 10.13
CA GLU A 8 -4.22 7.34 11.34
C GLU A 8 -2.80 6.96 11.77
N LEU A 9 -2.42 5.70 11.62
CA LEU A 9 -1.05 5.26 11.90
C LEU A 9 -0.05 5.98 10.99
N PHE A 10 -0.39 6.16 9.72
CA PHE A 10 0.46 6.93 8.80
C PHE A 10 0.59 8.39 9.26
N PHE A 11 -0.51 9.00 9.67
CA PHE A 11 -0.47 10.40 10.14
C PHE A 11 0.35 10.55 11.41
N ASN A 12 0.40 9.52 12.25
CA ASN A 12 1.23 9.50 13.44
C ASN A 12 2.68 9.10 13.15
N ARG A 13 3.01 8.83 11.89
CA ARG A 13 4.33 8.36 11.46
C ARG A 13 4.77 7.10 12.20
N ASP A 14 3.81 6.21 12.45
CA ASP A 14 4.05 4.93 13.09
C ASP A 14 4.42 3.90 12.02
N GLU A 15 5.59 3.30 12.13
CA GLU A 15 6.09 2.34 11.14
C GLU A 15 5.19 1.11 10.98
N THR A 16 4.41 0.76 12.01
CA THR A 16 3.45 -0.34 11.90
C THR A 16 2.38 -0.08 10.84
N ALA A 17 2.21 1.18 10.42
CA ALA A 17 1.27 1.52 9.36
C ALA A 17 1.55 0.76 8.07
N ILE A 18 2.82 0.66 7.69
CA ILE A 18 3.23 -0.07 6.49
C ILE A 18 2.91 -1.55 6.62
N GLN A 19 3.20 -2.13 7.77
CA GLN A 19 2.93 -3.53 8.01
C GLN A 19 1.44 -3.84 7.96
N GLU A 20 0.61 -3.01 8.59
CA GLU A 20 -0.83 -3.19 8.57
C GLU A 20 -1.43 -3.04 7.17
N LEU A 21 -0.92 -2.05 6.42
CA LEU A 21 -1.33 -1.86 5.04
C LEU A 21 -0.98 -3.08 4.19
N SER A 22 0.25 -3.57 4.31
CA SER A 22 0.71 -4.75 3.59
C SER A 22 -0.13 -5.97 3.95
N ASN A 23 -0.37 -6.22 5.24
CA ASN A 23 -1.16 -7.37 5.68
C ASN A 23 -2.57 -7.35 5.12
N LYS A 24 -3.17 -6.18 5.02
CA LYS A 24 -4.55 -6.06 4.54
C LYS A 24 -4.66 -6.16 3.03
N TYR A 25 -3.72 -5.55 2.30
CA TYR A 25 -3.87 -5.36 0.85
C TYR A 25 -2.87 -6.10 -0.02
N SER A 26 -1.90 -6.83 0.55
CA SER A 26 -0.88 -7.49 -0.27
C SER A 26 -1.48 -8.47 -1.27
N GLY A 27 -2.45 -9.29 -0.87
CA GLY A 27 -3.09 -10.25 -1.76
C GLY A 27 -3.84 -9.57 -2.91
N TYR A 28 -4.55 -8.51 -2.60
CA TYR A 28 -5.31 -7.75 -3.60
C TYR A 28 -4.37 -7.08 -4.60
N CYS A 29 -3.34 -6.41 -4.09
CA CYS A 29 -2.38 -5.73 -4.95
C CYS A 29 -1.53 -6.73 -5.74
N TYR A 30 -1.19 -7.86 -5.16
CA TYR A 30 -0.44 -8.91 -5.84
C TYR A 30 -1.15 -9.37 -7.11
N LYS A 31 -2.45 -9.62 -7.02
CA LYS A 31 -3.23 -10.05 -8.18
C LYS A 31 -3.22 -9.02 -9.31
N ILE A 32 -3.38 -7.75 -8.95
CA ILE A 32 -3.38 -6.67 -9.94
C ILE A 32 -2.04 -6.59 -10.64
N VAL A 33 -0.96 -6.57 -9.87
CA VAL A 33 0.38 -6.39 -10.41
C VAL A 33 0.85 -7.64 -11.15
N TRP A 34 0.47 -8.83 -10.67
CA TRP A 34 0.80 -10.07 -11.35
C TRP A 34 0.24 -10.12 -12.78
N ASN A 35 -0.98 -9.63 -12.98
CA ASN A 35 -1.59 -9.58 -14.30
C ASN A 35 -0.81 -8.68 -15.27
N LEU A 36 -0.05 -7.73 -14.75
CA LEU A 36 0.74 -6.82 -15.58
C LEU A 36 2.16 -7.33 -15.82
N LEU A 37 2.79 -7.92 -14.80
CA LEU A 37 4.21 -8.24 -14.84
C LEU A 37 4.52 -9.71 -15.05
N ASN A 38 3.67 -10.62 -14.58
CA ASN A 38 3.82 -12.07 -14.69
C ASN A 38 5.17 -12.60 -14.21
N ASN A 39 5.77 -11.93 -13.21
CA ASN A 39 7.05 -12.32 -12.65
C ASN A 39 7.03 -12.02 -11.16
N HIS A 40 7.27 -13.05 -10.33
CA HIS A 40 7.16 -12.94 -8.88
C HIS A 40 8.10 -11.88 -8.28
N GLU A 41 9.34 -11.86 -8.72
CA GLU A 41 10.31 -10.90 -8.20
C GLU A 41 9.93 -9.46 -8.54
N ASP A 42 9.47 -9.23 -9.78
CA ASP A 42 9.04 -7.90 -10.22
C ASP A 42 7.78 -7.46 -9.47
N VAL A 43 6.86 -8.41 -9.19
CA VAL A 43 5.65 -8.11 -8.43
C VAL A 43 6.02 -7.68 -7.01
N GLU A 44 6.90 -8.41 -6.34
CA GLU A 44 7.31 -8.08 -4.98
C GLU A 44 8.00 -6.73 -4.91
N GLU A 45 8.87 -6.44 -5.86
CA GLU A 45 9.53 -5.14 -5.94
C GLU A 45 8.51 -4.01 -6.11
N CYS A 46 7.54 -4.20 -6.99
CA CYS A 46 6.49 -3.22 -7.21
C CYS A 46 5.65 -3.00 -5.95
N LEU A 47 5.33 -4.08 -5.22
CA LEU A 47 4.58 -3.95 -3.98
C LEU A 47 5.37 -3.20 -2.92
N ASN A 48 6.66 -3.48 -2.79
CA ASN A 48 7.50 -2.74 -1.84
C ASN A 48 7.53 -1.25 -2.17
N ASP A 49 7.64 -0.91 -3.45
CA ASP A 49 7.59 0.48 -3.89
C ASP A 49 6.24 1.12 -3.56
N THR A 50 5.16 0.34 -3.70
CA THR A 50 3.81 0.82 -3.36
C THR A 50 3.70 1.17 -1.88
N TRP A 51 4.24 0.31 -0.99
CA TRP A 51 4.20 0.59 0.45
C TRP A 51 5.02 1.82 0.81
N LEU A 52 6.17 1.99 0.18
CA LEU A 52 7.00 3.18 0.40
C LEU A 52 6.32 4.44 -0.13
N ALA A 53 5.67 4.34 -1.29
CA ALA A 53 4.92 5.46 -1.85
C ALA A 53 3.78 5.86 -0.91
N ALA A 54 3.11 4.90 -0.29
CA ALA A 54 2.08 5.20 0.71
C ALA A 54 2.66 5.96 1.90
N TRP A 55 3.84 5.57 2.36
CA TRP A 55 4.51 6.24 3.47
C TRP A 55 4.82 7.70 3.17
N GLU A 56 5.19 8.00 1.93
CA GLU A 56 5.48 9.36 1.49
C GLU A 56 4.20 10.16 1.18
N TYR A 57 3.15 9.46 0.73
CA TYR A 57 1.89 10.08 0.34
C TYR A 57 1.05 10.49 1.54
N ILE A 58 1.07 9.73 2.60
CA ILE A 58 0.30 9.95 3.82
C ILE A 58 1.25 10.23 4.99
N PRO A 59 1.17 11.38 5.68
CA PRO A 59 0.63 12.64 5.20
C PRO A 59 1.48 13.26 4.09
N PRO A 60 1.03 14.32 3.45
CA PRO A 60 -0.10 15.18 3.83
C PRO A 60 -1.44 14.74 3.24
N ARG A 61 -1.45 13.81 2.30
CA ARG A 61 -2.69 13.43 1.64
C ARG A 61 -3.45 12.38 2.45
N ARG A 62 -4.77 12.42 2.34
CA ARG A 62 -5.65 11.49 3.06
C ARG A 62 -6.57 10.80 2.05
N PRO A 63 -6.23 9.56 1.62
CA PRO A 63 -7.10 8.84 0.70
C PRO A 63 -8.40 8.43 1.37
N SER A 64 -9.48 8.31 0.60
CA SER A 64 -10.75 7.83 1.12
C SER A 64 -10.69 6.34 1.43
N VAL A 65 -10.00 5.57 0.60
CA VAL A 65 -9.73 4.16 0.83
C VAL A 65 -8.28 3.87 0.41
N LEU A 66 -7.65 2.93 1.13
CA LEU A 66 -6.24 2.62 0.91
C LEU A 66 -5.98 1.91 -0.42
N SER A 67 -6.96 1.21 -0.96
CA SER A 67 -6.81 0.55 -2.25
C SER A 67 -6.50 1.53 -3.39
N GLU A 68 -6.86 2.80 -3.23
CA GLU A 68 -6.54 3.84 -4.22
C GLU A 68 -5.04 4.01 -4.41
N ILE A 69 -4.26 3.83 -3.35
CA ILE A 69 -2.81 4.00 -3.40
C ILE A 69 -2.18 2.96 -4.33
N GLY A 70 -2.59 1.70 -4.19
CA GLY A 70 -2.08 0.64 -5.06
C GLY A 70 -2.44 0.88 -6.52
N ARG A 71 -3.64 1.33 -6.79
CA ARG A 71 -4.07 1.63 -8.16
C ARG A 71 -3.31 2.79 -8.76
N ALA A 72 -3.08 3.84 -7.98
CA ALA A 72 -2.37 5.02 -8.46
C ALA A 72 -0.91 4.72 -8.76
N HIS A 73 -0.30 3.80 -8.00
CA HIS A 73 1.09 3.43 -8.20
C HIS A 73 1.28 2.54 -9.44
N VAL A 74 0.35 1.62 -9.65
CA VAL A 74 0.40 0.67 -10.76
C VAL A 74 -0.21 1.25 -12.02
#